data_74225de790c36e07f144037f6f244742
#
_entry.id   74225de790c36e07f144037f6f244742
#
_cell.length_a   1.000
_cell.length_b   1.000
_cell.length_c   1.000
_cell.angle_alpha   90.00
_cell.angle_beta   90.00
_cell.angle_gamma   90.00
#
_symmetry.space_group_name_H-M   'P 1'
#
loop_
_entity.id
_entity.type
_entity.pdbx_description
1 polymer ?
#
loop_
_entity_poly.entity_id
_entity_poly.type
_entity_poly.pdbx_seq_one_letter_code
_entity_poly.pdbx_strand_id
1 'polypeptide(L)'
;MARLEDIRGLAEAHASSISSSPRDWMNYLDTAARLYRYPFMDQLLIHAQRPQATACASLELWNQKMFRWVNRGAKGIALIDETTQKTRLRYVFDVQDTHMVNGGRTPYPWKLQEEQQEEVLLHLEEVYGLEAKDTKNLSDALMATARYMVEENLEEYLDGLLYVTEGTYLEELEEDTIRSEFRSLLTDSIYYTLAS
;
A
#
# COMPACT_ATOMS: atom_id res chain seq x y z
N MET A 1 21.90 -10.64 -12.36
CA MET A 1 20.47 -10.51 -12.71
C MET A 1 19.72 -11.19 -11.57
N ALA A 2 18.70 -10.54 -10.98
CA ALA A 2 17.92 -11.15 -9.91
C ALA A 2 17.20 -12.40 -10.43
N ARG A 3 17.10 -13.45 -9.62
CA ARG A 3 16.32 -14.64 -9.95
C ARG A 3 14.95 -14.54 -9.28
N LEU A 4 13.95 -15.20 -9.86
CA LEU A 4 12.57 -15.16 -9.32
C LEU A 4 12.52 -15.67 -7.86
N GLU A 5 13.25 -16.72 -7.55
CA GLU A 5 13.34 -17.27 -6.18
C GLU A 5 13.94 -16.27 -5.18
N ASP A 6 14.96 -15.50 -5.59
CA ASP A 6 15.57 -14.48 -4.74
C ASP A 6 14.57 -13.37 -4.40
N ILE A 7 13.70 -13.01 -5.36
CA ILE A 7 12.67 -11.97 -5.16
C ILE A 7 11.51 -12.49 -4.31
N ARG A 8 11.12 -13.76 -4.43
CA ARG A 8 10.15 -14.38 -3.52
C ARG A 8 10.67 -14.43 -2.09
N GLY A 9 11.89 -14.93 -1.89
CA GLY A 9 12.50 -14.93 -0.56
C GLY A 9 12.69 -13.53 0.03
N LEU A 10 12.94 -12.51 -0.81
CA LEU A 10 12.97 -11.11 -0.36
C LEU A 10 11.59 -10.65 0.13
N ALA A 11 10.52 -11.00 -0.57
CA ALA A 11 9.15 -10.63 -0.15
C ALA A 11 8.79 -11.26 1.20
N GLU A 12 9.05 -12.56 1.38
CA GLU A 12 8.79 -13.30 2.62
C GLU A 12 9.59 -12.72 3.80
N ALA A 13 10.90 -12.53 3.61
CA ALA A 13 11.76 -11.95 4.64
C ALA A 13 11.33 -10.51 5.00
N HIS A 14 10.90 -9.73 3.99
CA HIS A 14 10.47 -8.37 4.22
C HIS A 14 9.11 -8.29 4.90
N ALA A 15 8.16 -9.17 4.58
CA ALA A 15 6.88 -9.28 5.28
C ALA A 15 7.10 -9.52 6.78
N SER A 16 7.99 -10.45 7.13
CA SER A 16 8.38 -10.68 8.52
C SER A 16 9.05 -9.46 9.17
N SER A 17 9.86 -8.72 8.41
CA SER A 17 10.54 -7.53 8.93
C SER A 17 9.58 -6.39 9.22
N ILE A 18 8.63 -6.06 8.32
CA ILE A 18 7.69 -4.96 8.54
C ILE A 18 6.68 -5.24 9.66
N SER A 19 6.43 -6.51 9.98
CA SER A 19 5.57 -6.91 11.10
C SER A 19 6.29 -6.98 12.44
N SER A 20 7.62 -6.77 12.48
CA SER A 20 8.42 -6.93 13.70
C SER A 20 8.26 -5.79 14.70
N SER A 21 7.85 -4.61 14.25
CA SER A 21 7.60 -3.46 15.14
C SER A 21 6.54 -2.52 14.55
N PRO A 22 5.81 -1.75 15.41
CA PRO A 22 4.88 -0.73 14.96
C PRO A 22 5.53 0.32 14.05
N ARG A 23 6.78 0.66 14.30
CA ARG A 23 7.53 1.63 13.50
C ARG A 23 7.79 1.12 12.07
N ASP A 24 8.18 -0.15 11.93
CA ASP A 24 8.45 -0.74 10.63
C ASP A 24 7.16 -0.89 9.84
N TRP A 25 6.06 -1.25 10.54
CA TRP A 25 4.73 -1.29 9.96
C TRP A 25 4.29 0.09 9.43
N MET A 26 4.41 1.16 10.22
CA MET A 26 4.09 2.53 9.79
C MET A 26 4.93 2.98 8.61
N ASN A 27 6.24 2.69 8.60
CA ASN A 27 7.11 3.00 7.46
C ASN A 27 6.67 2.30 6.17
N TYR A 28 6.16 1.07 6.29
CA TYR A 28 5.56 0.37 5.17
C TYR A 28 4.25 1.03 4.73
N LEU A 29 3.35 1.40 5.66
CA LEU A 29 2.09 2.08 5.36
C LEU A 29 2.32 3.41 4.62
N ASP A 30 3.35 4.18 4.96
CA ASP A 30 3.77 5.37 4.20
C ASP A 30 4.07 5.05 2.73
N THR A 31 4.70 3.92 2.48
CA THR A 31 4.97 3.48 1.10
C THR A 31 3.69 3.03 0.42
N ALA A 32 2.83 2.30 1.11
CA ALA A 32 1.53 1.85 0.60
C ALA A 32 0.63 3.03 0.20
N ALA A 33 0.58 4.07 1.04
CA ALA A 33 -0.15 5.30 0.76
C ALA A 33 0.35 5.99 -0.51
N ARG A 34 1.67 6.17 -0.66
CA ARG A 34 2.26 6.78 -1.86
C ARG A 34 2.07 5.95 -3.12
N LEU A 35 2.06 4.63 -2.98
CA LEU A 35 2.00 3.66 -4.08
C LEU A 35 0.66 2.91 -4.14
N TYR A 36 -0.42 3.53 -3.70
CA TYR A 36 -1.76 2.91 -3.54
C TYR A 36 -2.29 2.19 -4.79
N ARG A 37 -1.80 2.53 -5.99
CA ARG A 37 -2.17 1.85 -7.25
C ARG A 37 -1.47 0.52 -7.48
N TYR A 38 -0.46 0.21 -6.68
CA TYR A 38 0.21 -1.08 -6.76
C TYR A 38 -0.48 -2.10 -5.85
N PRO A 39 -0.61 -3.37 -6.29
CA PRO A 39 -1.04 -4.45 -5.41
C PRO A 39 -0.10 -4.61 -4.22
N PHE A 40 -0.59 -5.20 -3.13
CA PHE A 40 0.16 -5.41 -1.88
C PHE A 40 1.56 -6.01 -2.10
N MET A 41 1.65 -7.11 -2.88
CA MET A 41 2.93 -7.76 -3.15
C MET A 41 3.94 -6.84 -3.85
N ASP A 42 3.46 -6.01 -4.78
CA ASP A 42 4.31 -5.04 -5.46
C ASP A 42 4.78 -3.92 -4.52
N GLN A 43 3.87 -3.39 -3.68
CA GLN A 43 4.21 -2.39 -2.67
C GLN A 43 5.27 -2.93 -1.70
N LEU A 44 5.10 -4.17 -1.24
CA LEU A 44 6.03 -4.86 -0.36
C LEU A 44 7.43 -4.98 -1.00
N LEU A 45 7.49 -5.43 -2.26
CA LEU A 45 8.73 -5.56 -3.00
C LEU A 45 9.39 -4.22 -3.33
N ILE A 46 8.59 -3.18 -3.61
CA ILE A 46 9.13 -1.83 -3.81
C ILE A 46 9.71 -1.31 -2.49
N HIS A 47 8.99 -1.44 -1.38
CA HIS A 47 9.47 -1.01 -0.07
C HIS A 47 10.76 -1.75 0.33
N ALA A 48 10.83 -3.07 0.13
CA ALA A 48 12.01 -3.85 0.43
C ALA A 48 13.26 -3.39 -0.33
N GLN A 49 13.11 -2.97 -1.59
CA GLN A 49 14.23 -2.59 -2.45
C GLN A 49 14.50 -1.09 -2.45
N ARG A 50 13.46 -0.28 -2.20
CA ARG A 50 13.53 1.18 -2.18
C ARG A 50 12.42 1.80 -1.31
N PRO A 51 12.57 1.84 0.01
CA PRO A 51 11.54 2.37 0.92
C PRO A 51 11.23 3.86 0.68
N GLN A 52 12.13 4.61 0.03
CA GLN A 52 11.95 6.02 -0.31
C GLN A 52 11.32 6.26 -1.68
N ALA A 53 10.87 5.22 -2.38
CA ALA A 53 10.21 5.36 -3.67
C ALA A 53 8.97 6.26 -3.57
N THR A 54 8.81 7.15 -4.54
CA THR A 54 7.72 8.14 -4.55
C THR A 54 6.74 7.93 -5.71
N ALA A 55 7.26 7.57 -6.89
CA ALA A 55 6.45 7.28 -8.07
C ALA A 55 7.18 6.28 -8.96
N CYS A 56 6.69 5.07 -9.01
CA CYS A 56 7.28 3.98 -9.77
C CYS A 56 6.51 3.72 -11.07
N ALA A 57 7.23 3.42 -12.15
CA ALA A 57 6.63 2.97 -13.39
C ALA A 57 7.64 2.16 -14.22
N SER A 58 7.10 1.42 -15.22
CA SER A 58 7.93 0.72 -16.19
C SER A 58 8.75 1.68 -17.03
N LEU A 59 9.86 1.17 -17.58
CA LEU A 59 10.69 1.92 -18.54
C LEU A 59 9.86 2.49 -19.70
N GLU A 60 8.94 1.69 -20.21
CA GLU A 60 8.08 2.07 -21.32
C GLU A 60 7.16 3.24 -20.95
N LEU A 61 6.52 3.20 -19.78
CA LEU A 61 5.65 4.28 -19.31
C LEU A 61 6.44 5.57 -19.11
N TRP A 62 7.61 5.49 -18.49
CA TRP A 62 8.48 6.67 -18.32
C TRP A 62 8.83 7.29 -19.66
N ASN A 63 9.31 6.49 -20.62
CA ASN A 63 9.79 7.00 -21.90
C ASN A 63 8.65 7.50 -22.79
N GLN A 64 7.56 6.73 -22.94
CA GLN A 64 6.53 7.01 -23.95
C GLN A 64 5.40 7.92 -23.47
N LYS A 65 5.06 7.86 -22.17
CA LYS A 65 3.93 8.64 -21.63
C LYS A 65 4.38 9.86 -20.83
N MET A 66 5.47 9.74 -20.08
CA MET A 66 5.96 10.80 -19.22
C MET A 66 7.08 11.61 -19.87
N PHE A 67 7.65 11.16 -21.00
CA PHE A 67 8.79 11.76 -21.65
C PHE A 67 9.94 12.00 -20.64
N ARG A 68 10.21 10.96 -19.86
CA ARG A 68 11.32 10.88 -18.91
C ARG A 68 12.16 9.68 -19.24
N TRP A 69 13.46 9.85 -19.22
CA TRP A 69 14.38 8.76 -19.53
C TRP A 69 15.02 8.23 -18.27
N VAL A 70 15.04 6.91 -18.14
CA VAL A 70 15.72 6.25 -17.03
C VAL A 70 17.23 6.50 -17.17
N ASN A 71 17.85 6.90 -16.07
CA ASN A 71 19.27 7.23 -16.01
C ASN A 71 20.13 6.01 -16.31
N ARG A 72 21.21 6.21 -17.05
CA ARG A 72 22.15 5.13 -17.34
C ARG A 72 22.72 4.57 -16.04
N GLY A 73 22.60 3.25 -15.85
CA GLY A 73 23.07 2.56 -14.64
C GLY A 73 22.06 2.52 -13.49
N ALA A 74 20.88 3.13 -13.64
CA ALA A 74 19.81 2.96 -12.66
C ALA A 74 19.44 1.47 -12.51
N LYS A 75 19.24 1.05 -11.26
CA LYS A 75 18.80 -0.32 -10.95
C LYS A 75 17.29 -0.36 -10.89
N GLY A 76 16.68 -1.16 -11.75
CA GLY A 76 15.25 -1.41 -11.70
C GLY A 76 14.86 -2.18 -10.45
N ILE A 77 13.72 -1.83 -9.89
CA ILE A 77 13.06 -2.54 -8.79
C ILE A 77 12.38 -3.77 -9.39
N ALA A 78 12.77 -4.96 -8.94
CA ALA A 78 12.24 -6.22 -9.45
C ALA A 78 10.90 -6.55 -8.80
N LEU A 79 9.88 -6.78 -9.61
CA LEU A 79 8.55 -7.21 -9.20
C LEU A 79 8.21 -8.56 -9.84
N ILE A 80 7.26 -9.28 -9.26
CA ILE A 80 6.78 -10.56 -9.79
C ILE A 80 5.60 -10.30 -10.72
N ASP A 81 5.67 -10.81 -11.94
CA ASP A 81 4.60 -10.74 -12.93
C ASP A 81 3.96 -12.12 -13.09
N GLU A 82 2.74 -12.26 -12.59
CA GLU A 82 1.91 -13.46 -12.68
C GLU A 82 0.76 -13.32 -13.68
N THR A 83 0.72 -12.23 -14.44
CA THR A 83 -0.35 -11.96 -15.42
C THR A 83 -0.26 -12.85 -16.67
N THR A 84 0.86 -13.54 -16.84
CA THR A 84 1.10 -14.46 -17.96
C THR A 84 1.13 -15.90 -17.49
N GLN A 85 0.97 -16.86 -18.42
CA GLN A 85 1.04 -18.31 -18.11
C GLN A 85 2.34 -18.74 -17.40
N LYS A 86 3.40 -17.96 -17.53
CA LYS A 86 4.69 -18.22 -16.90
C LYS A 86 5.07 -17.03 -16.03
N THR A 87 5.17 -17.26 -14.73
CA THR A 87 5.66 -16.27 -13.77
C THR A 87 7.07 -15.79 -14.16
N ARG A 88 7.26 -14.48 -14.18
CA ARG A 88 8.52 -13.84 -14.55
C ARG A 88 8.77 -12.58 -13.73
N LEU A 89 9.97 -12.04 -13.79
CA LEU A 89 10.27 -10.73 -13.24
C LEU A 89 9.92 -9.62 -14.23
N ARG A 90 9.31 -8.55 -13.73
CA ARG A 90 9.18 -7.25 -14.38
C ARG A 90 9.92 -6.20 -13.57
N TYR A 91 10.29 -5.10 -14.19
CA TYR A 91 11.06 -4.05 -13.54
C TYR A 91 10.34 -2.71 -13.63
N VAL A 92 10.35 -1.99 -12.50
CA VAL A 92 9.91 -0.61 -12.44
C VAL A 92 11.06 0.27 -11.96
N PHE A 93 10.97 1.57 -12.23
CA PHE A 93 11.95 2.58 -11.85
C PHE A 93 11.25 3.70 -11.12
N ASP A 94 11.85 4.20 -10.05
CA ASP A 94 11.35 5.38 -9.36
C ASP A 94 11.62 6.66 -10.19
N VAL A 95 10.80 7.68 -10.02
CA VAL A 95 10.97 8.97 -10.70
C VAL A 95 12.35 9.59 -10.47
N GLN A 96 12.96 9.33 -9.31
CA GLN A 96 14.30 9.82 -8.97
C GLN A 96 15.41 9.19 -9.84
N ASP A 97 15.13 8.02 -10.40
CA ASP A 97 16.01 7.34 -11.36
C ASP A 97 15.85 7.85 -12.79
N THR A 98 15.08 8.89 -13.01
CA THR A 98 14.76 9.40 -14.34
C THR A 98 15.12 10.87 -14.48
N HIS A 99 15.38 11.30 -15.70
CA HIS A 99 15.50 12.71 -16.05
C HIS A 99 14.50 13.11 -17.12
N MET A 100 14.11 14.37 -17.09
CA MET A 100 13.15 14.94 -18.04
C MET A 100 13.82 15.21 -19.39
N VAL A 101 13.13 14.91 -20.48
CA VAL A 101 13.48 15.37 -21.83
C VAL A 101 12.44 16.39 -22.28
N ASN A 102 12.66 17.02 -23.44
CA ASN A 102 11.73 18.03 -23.97
C ASN A 102 10.28 17.50 -24.01
N GLY A 103 9.37 18.25 -23.40
CA GLY A 103 7.98 17.85 -23.24
C GLY A 103 7.71 16.88 -22.08
N GLY A 104 8.73 16.60 -21.26
CA GLY A 104 8.61 15.71 -20.11
C GLY A 104 7.67 16.24 -19.03
N ARG A 105 7.04 15.30 -18.31
CA ARG A 105 6.11 15.57 -17.22
C ARG A 105 6.71 15.12 -15.89
N THR A 106 6.46 15.88 -14.84
CA THR A 106 6.75 15.46 -13.48
C THR A 106 5.49 14.82 -12.89
N PRO A 107 5.54 13.60 -12.34
CA PRO A 107 4.43 13.08 -11.57
C PRO A 107 4.28 13.94 -10.31
N TYR A 108 3.09 14.46 -10.11
CA TYR A 108 2.74 15.16 -8.87
C TYR A 108 1.93 14.19 -8.01
N PRO A 109 2.36 13.87 -6.79
CA PRO A 109 1.51 13.20 -5.84
C PRO A 109 0.29 14.08 -5.60
N TRP A 110 -0.87 13.47 -5.62
CA TRP A 110 -2.10 14.17 -5.28
C TRP A 110 -2.04 14.60 -3.81
N LYS A 111 -2.45 15.83 -3.54
CA LYS A 111 -2.61 16.36 -2.19
C LYS A 111 -3.95 17.02 -2.09
N LEU A 112 -4.68 16.66 -1.05
CA LEU A 112 -5.96 17.30 -0.74
C LEU A 112 -5.74 18.79 -0.44
N GLN A 113 -6.47 19.64 -1.13
CA GLN A 113 -6.50 21.07 -0.87
C GLN A 113 -7.67 21.41 0.06
N GLU A 114 -7.57 22.51 0.82
CA GLU A 114 -8.64 22.91 1.75
C GLU A 114 -9.99 23.05 1.04
N GLU A 115 -10.00 23.60 -0.16
CA GLU A 115 -11.22 23.81 -0.95
C GLU A 115 -11.88 22.50 -1.42
N GLN A 116 -11.15 21.40 -1.40
CA GLN A 116 -11.67 20.08 -1.81
C GLN A 116 -12.23 19.27 -0.63
N GLN A 117 -11.99 19.67 0.61
CA GLN A 117 -12.36 18.88 1.79
C GLN A 117 -13.87 18.66 1.87
N GLU A 118 -14.68 19.68 1.60
CA GLU A 118 -16.15 19.58 1.64
C GLU A 118 -16.67 18.58 0.58
N GLU A 119 -16.10 18.62 -0.64
CA GLU A 119 -16.47 17.67 -1.71
C GLU A 119 -16.08 16.24 -1.34
N VAL A 120 -14.91 16.04 -0.73
CA VAL A 120 -14.46 14.73 -0.26
C VAL A 120 -15.36 14.22 0.86
N LEU A 121 -15.74 15.06 1.83
CA LEU A 121 -16.66 14.67 2.90
C LEU A 121 -18.01 14.21 2.35
N LEU A 122 -18.62 14.99 1.46
CA LEU A 122 -19.89 14.63 0.81
C LEU A 122 -19.78 13.31 0.05
N HIS A 123 -18.66 13.10 -0.64
CA HIS A 123 -18.44 11.86 -1.36
C HIS A 123 -18.29 10.65 -0.43
N LEU A 124 -17.58 10.79 0.70
CA LEU A 124 -17.46 9.74 1.70
C LEU A 124 -18.82 9.40 2.34
N GLU A 125 -19.65 10.44 2.64
CA GLU A 125 -21.02 10.24 3.11
C GLU A 125 -21.86 9.44 2.11
N GLU A 126 -21.82 9.82 0.85
CA GLU A 126 -22.60 9.15 -0.21
C GLU A 126 -22.14 7.70 -0.44
N VAL A 127 -20.84 7.46 -0.52
CA VAL A 127 -20.29 6.13 -0.86
C VAL A 127 -20.39 5.16 0.31
N TYR A 128 -20.11 5.62 1.54
CA TYR A 128 -20.06 4.75 2.72
C TYR A 128 -21.27 4.88 3.64
N GLY A 129 -22.25 5.72 3.29
CA GLY A 129 -23.45 5.90 4.09
C GLY A 129 -23.17 6.47 5.49
N LEU A 130 -22.15 7.34 5.62
CA LEU A 130 -21.77 7.90 6.92
C LEU A 130 -22.81 8.85 7.45
N GLU A 131 -23.00 8.85 8.77
CA GLU A 131 -23.93 9.79 9.42
C GLU A 131 -23.24 11.14 9.72
N ALA A 132 -24.00 12.24 9.76
CA ALA A 132 -23.47 13.58 10.03
C ALA A 132 -22.69 13.70 11.37
N LYS A 133 -22.91 12.79 12.32
CA LYS A 133 -22.12 12.72 13.56
C LYS A 133 -20.67 12.25 13.31
N ASP A 134 -20.45 11.49 12.25
CA ASP A 134 -19.17 10.86 11.88
C ASP A 134 -18.38 11.71 10.89
N THR A 135 -18.99 12.80 10.37
CA THR A 135 -18.41 13.65 9.33
C THR A 135 -18.21 15.10 9.78
N LYS A 136 -18.01 15.34 11.08
CA LYS A 136 -17.77 16.67 11.63
C LYS A 136 -16.53 17.36 11.05
N ASN A 137 -15.55 16.57 10.68
CA ASN A 137 -14.33 16.99 10.01
C ASN A 137 -13.77 15.80 9.22
N LEU A 138 -12.78 16.07 8.38
CA LEU A 138 -12.17 15.04 7.52
C LEU A 138 -11.56 13.87 8.31
N SER A 139 -10.92 14.14 9.45
CA SER A 139 -10.31 13.08 10.28
C SER A 139 -11.36 12.11 10.82
N ASP A 140 -12.50 12.63 11.31
CA ASP A 140 -13.61 11.79 11.79
C ASP A 140 -14.20 10.97 10.64
N ALA A 141 -14.39 11.58 9.46
CA ALA A 141 -14.89 10.88 8.27
C ALA A 141 -13.96 9.77 7.79
N LEU A 142 -12.65 10.02 7.74
CA LEU A 142 -11.67 8.99 7.37
C LEU A 142 -11.64 7.84 8.39
N MET A 143 -11.76 8.14 9.68
CA MET A 143 -11.84 7.11 10.73
C MET A 143 -13.13 6.30 10.60
N ALA A 144 -14.28 6.93 10.34
CA ALA A 144 -15.55 6.25 10.11
C ALA A 144 -15.49 5.37 8.85
N THR A 145 -14.89 5.88 7.78
CA THR A 145 -14.64 5.11 6.55
C THR A 145 -13.77 3.88 6.83
N ALA A 146 -12.67 4.03 7.57
CA ALA A 146 -11.80 2.91 7.93
C ALA A 146 -12.55 1.84 8.71
N ARG A 147 -13.36 2.23 9.69
CA ARG A 147 -14.22 1.30 10.44
C ARG A 147 -15.21 0.56 9.55
N TYR A 148 -15.90 1.29 8.67
CA TYR A 148 -16.84 0.70 7.73
C TYR A 148 -16.15 -0.35 6.85
N MET A 149 -15.01 -0.03 6.26
CA MET A 149 -14.23 -0.95 5.41
C MET A 149 -13.79 -2.20 6.17
N VAL A 150 -13.42 -2.06 7.45
CA VAL A 150 -13.05 -3.21 8.29
C VAL A 150 -14.26 -4.08 8.57
N GLU A 151 -15.39 -3.52 9.01
CA GLU A 151 -16.59 -4.30 9.35
C GLU A 151 -17.12 -5.10 8.14
N GLU A 152 -17.08 -4.54 6.95
CA GLU A 152 -17.53 -5.22 5.72
C GLU A 152 -16.66 -6.43 5.34
N ASN A 153 -15.39 -6.46 5.77
CA ASN A 153 -14.43 -7.50 5.35
C ASN A 153 -13.87 -8.33 6.52
N LEU A 154 -14.23 -7.99 7.77
CA LEU A 154 -13.61 -8.54 8.97
C LEU A 154 -13.71 -10.07 9.04
N GLU A 155 -14.89 -10.64 8.76
CA GLU A 155 -15.12 -12.07 8.88
C GLU A 155 -14.24 -12.86 7.91
N GLU A 156 -14.15 -12.42 6.65
CA GLU A 156 -13.31 -13.09 5.64
C GLU A 156 -11.82 -13.06 6.03
N TYR A 157 -11.36 -11.91 6.52
CA TYR A 157 -9.95 -11.76 6.95
C TYR A 157 -9.68 -12.54 8.23
N LEU A 158 -10.65 -12.61 9.14
CA LEU A 158 -10.52 -13.33 10.40
C LEU A 158 -10.46 -14.83 10.17
N ASP A 159 -11.31 -15.38 9.29
CA ASP A 159 -11.25 -16.79 8.90
C ASP A 159 -9.86 -17.15 8.35
N GLY A 160 -9.30 -16.30 7.49
CA GLY A 160 -7.93 -16.47 6.97
C GLY A 160 -6.86 -16.40 8.06
N LEU A 161 -7.01 -15.50 9.03
CA LEU A 161 -6.09 -15.35 10.16
C LEU A 161 -6.16 -16.58 11.07
N LEU A 162 -7.34 -17.00 11.46
CA LEU A 162 -7.56 -18.14 12.38
C LEU A 162 -7.00 -19.45 11.80
N TYR A 163 -7.05 -19.60 10.47
CA TYR A 163 -6.47 -20.75 9.79
C TYR A 163 -4.94 -20.86 9.96
N VAL A 164 -4.22 -19.75 10.15
CA VAL A 164 -2.75 -19.70 10.25
C VAL A 164 -2.25 -19.47 11.69
N THR A 165 -3.12 -19.56 12.70
CA THR A 165 -2.72 -19.35 14.10
C THR A 165 -1.98 -20.55 14.70
N GLU A 166 -2.17 -21.76 14.15
CA GLU A 166 -1.55 -22.99 14.67
C GLU A 166 -0.02 -22.85 14.76
N GLY A 167 0.53 -23.17 15.93
CA GLY A 167 1.96 -23.02 16.22
C GLY A 167 2.45 -21.59 16.43
N THR A 168 1.56 -20.62 16.50
CA THR A 168 1.89 -19.22 16.81
C THR A 168 1.40 -18.82 18.20
N TYR A 169 1.85 -17.66 18.68
CA TYR A 169 1.36 -17.06 19.93
C TYR A 169 -0.17 -16.85 19.93
N LEU A 170 -0.77 -16.62 18.76
CA LEU A 170 -2.21 -16.38 18.64
C LEU A 170 -3.05 -17.62 18.97
N GLU A 171 -2.49 -18.82 18.87
CA GLU A 171 -3.17 -20.08 19.26
C GLU A 171 -3.56 -20.12 20.74
N GLU A 172 -2.80 -19.41 21.60
CA GLU A 172 -3.06 -19.34 23.03
C GLU A 172 -4.10 -18.30 23.44
N LEU A 173 -4.57 -17.47 22.49
CA LEU A 173 -5.51 -16.40 22.75
C LEU A 173 -6.95 -16.83 22.47
N GLU A 174 -7.89 -16.27 23.24
CA GLU A 174 -9.32 -16.39 22.96
C GLU A 174 -9.67 -15.70 21.64
N GLU A 175 -10.54 -16.32 20.84
CA GLU A 175 -10.95 -15.82 19.52
C GLU A 175 -11.47 -14.37 19.56
N ASP A 176 -12.26 -14.02 20.61
CA ASP A 176 -12.76 -12.65 20.79
C ASP A 176 -11.64 -11.64 21.01
N THR A 177 -10.56 -12.07 21.65
CA THR A 177 -9.36 -11.21 21.82
C THR A 177 -8.67 -11.02 20.48
N ILE A 178 -8.44 -12.09 19.72
CA ILE A 178 -7.85 -12.02 18.38
C ILE A 178 -8.69 -11.09 17.49
N ARG A 179 -10.01 -11.28 17.48
CA ARG A 179 -10.97 -10.47 16.72
C ARG A 179 -10.86 -8.99 17.06
N SER A 180 -10.84 -8.66 18.35
CA SER A 180 -10.78 -7.27 18.81
C SER A 180 -9.49 -6.58 18.44
N GLU A 181 -8.33 -7.24 18.67
CA GLU A 181 -7.01 -6.70 18.37
C GLU A 181 -6.80 -6.58 16.86
N PHE A 182 -7.24 -7.57 16.09
CA PHE A 182 -7.13 -7.54 14.63
C PHE A 182 -7.98 -6.44 14.02
N ARG A 183 -9.24 -6.27 14.50
CA ARG A 183 -10.12 -5.16 14.10
C ARG A 183 -9.45 -3.81 14.36
N SER A 184 -8.89 -3.61 15.56
CA SER A 184 -8.20 -2.37 15.91
C SER A 184 -7.01 -2.11 14.99
N LEU A 185 -6.15 -3.10 14.81
CA LEU A 185 -4.97 -3.01 13.94
C LEU A 185 -5.33 -2.65 12.49
N LEU A 186 -6.36 -3.30 11.93
CA LEU A 186 -6.82 -3.00 10.57
C LEU A 186 -7.37 -1.58 10.47
N THR A 187 -8.23 -1.18 11.43
CA THR A 187 -8.83 0.17 11.44
C THR A 187 -7.75 1.25 11.50
N ASP A 188 -6.80 1.13 12.40
CA ASP A 188 -5.71 2.08 12.57
C ASP A 188 -4.80 2.12 11.34
N SER A 189 -4.52 0.96 10.73
CA SER A 189 -3.70 0.87 9.51
C SER A 189 -4.38 1.51 8.30
N ILE A 190 -5.67 1.27 8.10
CA ILE A 190 -6.44 1.88 7.02
C ILE A 190 -6.55 3.38 7.24
N TYR A 191 -6.92 3.81 8.44
CA TYR A 191 -7.00 5.23 8.77
C TYR A 191 -5.66 5.95 8.53
N TYR A 192 -4.55 5.37 9.02
CA TYR A 192 -3.21 5.93 8.79
C TYR A 192 -2.91 6.07 7.30
N THR A 193 -3.20 5.04 6.51
CA THR A 193 -2.96 5.05 5.06
C THR A 193 -3.80 6.10 4.33
N LEU A 194 -5.06 6.29 4.75
CA LEU A 194 -5.96 7.28 4.16
C LEU A 194 -5.57 8.72 4.54
N ALA A 195 -4.97 8.91 5.72
CA ALA A 195 -4.58 10.22 6.26
C ALA A 195 -3.16 10.67 5.81
N SER A 196 -2.35 9.75 5.25
CA SER A 196 -0.97 10.02 4.78
C SER A 196 -0.95 10.59 3.37
#